data_fede476ef863ecd236135f509c97d0aa
#
_entry.id   fede476ef863ecd236135f509c97d0aa
#
_cell.length_a   1.000
_cell.length_b   1.000
_cell.length_c   1.000
_cell.angle_alpha   90.00
_cell.angle_beta   90.00
_cell.angle_gamma   90.00
#
_symmetry.space_group_name_H-M   'P 1'
#
loop_
_entity.id
_entity.type
_entity.pdbx_description
1 polymer ?
#
loop_
_entity_poly.entity_id
_entity_poly.type
_entity_poly.pdbx_seq_one_letter_code
_entity_poly.pdbx_strand_id
1 'polypeptide(L)'
;MKKQAKEFGCKIKSNLKIKSYDLEGKIKRVVLEDGREFHSRSVILSPGGSPRPLQIPGEEQFKGSGISYCATCDGEFFTGKEVIVVGGGNSAMEEAVALTTYAEMVTIVHQFDHFQAFQHAIDQAKMNSKIEFVMESELRTFSGNGVLQEVSLEHLPTGKTSSKNIDGVFIFAGYIPNTADLKGIIKLNERNEILVDQDMKTSLPGVFAAGDCIQKKYRQVTTAVADGTIASLSATEYLRS
;
A
#
# COMPACT_ATOMS: atom_id res chain seq x y z
N MET A 1 -12.89 13.75 9.44
CA MET A 1 -13.65 13.07 8.35
C MET A 1 -14.76 12.14 8.85
N LYS A 2 -14.51 11.01 9.56
CA LYS A 2 -15.58 10.05 9.97
C LYS A 2 -16.70 10.69 10.82
N LYS A 3 -16.36 11.54 11.81
CA LYS A 3 -17.34 12.28 12.62
C LYS A 3 -18.18 13.23 11.77
N GLN A 4 -17.53 14.00 10.92
CA GLN A 4 -18.17 14.95 9.99
C GLN A 4 -19.13 14.23 9.03
N ALA A 5 -18.72 13.11 8.41
CA ALA A 5 -19.60 12.34 7.53
C ALA A 5 -20.87 11.86 8.25
N LYS A 6 -20.76 11.45 9.52
CA LYS A 6 -21.92 11.06 10.34
C LYS A 6 -22.85 12.24 10.63
N GLU A 7 -22.32 13.43 10.89
CA GLU A 7 -23.11 14.66 11.12
C GLU A 7 -23.93 15.04 9.88
N PHE A 8 -23.42 14.74 8.67
CA PHE A 8 -24.15 14.88 7.40
C PHE A 8 -25.06 13.68 7.05
N GLY A 9 -25.36 12.80 8.01
CA GLY A 9 -26.29 11.69 7.85
C GLY A 9 -25.72 10.43 7.17
N CYS A 10 -24.40 10.36 6.95
CA CYS A 10 -23.79 9.17 6.37
C CYS A 10 -23.85 7.99 7.36
N LYS A 11 -24.44 6.87 6.92
CA LYS A 11 -24.48 5.62 7.69
C LYS A 11 -23.21 4.84 7.50
N ILE A 12 -22.35 4.79 8.52
CA ILE A 12 -21.08 4.08 8.49
C ILE A 12 -21.25 2.72 9.18
N LYS A 13 -20.91 1.65 8.46
CA LYS A 13 -20.86 0.28 8.96
C LYS A 13 -19.43 -0.21 8.88
N SER A 14 -18.90 -0.80 9.95
CA SER A 14 -17.52 -1.27 10.08
C SER A 14 -17.49 -2.78 10.25
N ASN A 15 -16.33 -3.40 10.03
CA ASN A 15 -16.08 -4.83 10.22
C ASN A 15 -17.04 -5.72 9.40
N LEU A 16 -17.34 -5.29 8.17
CA LEU A 16 -18.15 -6.05 7.24
C LEU A 16 -17.22 -6.72 6.21
N LYS A 17 -17.47 -8.00 5.98
CA LYS A 17 -16.80 -8.75 4.90
C LYS A 17 -17.76 -8.93 3.75
N ILE A 18 -17.32 -8.53 2.56
CA ILE A 18 -18.10 -8.66 1.34
C ILE A 18 -17.87 -10.06 0.77
N LYS A 19 -18.96 -10.74 0.43
CA LYS A 19 -18.95 -12.06 -0.20
C LYS A 19 -18.96 -11.94 -1.73
N SER A 20 -19.76 -11.02 -2.26
CA SER A 20 -19.87 -10.85 -3.72
C SER A 20 -20.46 -9.51 -4.11
N TYR A 21 -20.20 -9.13 -5.34
CA TYR A 21 -20.74 -7.95 -5.99
C TYR A 21 -21.56 -8.38 -7.21
N ASP A 22 -22.75 -7.78 -7.34
CA ASP A 22 -23.56 -7.80 -8.55
C ASP A 22 -23.80 -6.33 -8.94
N LEU A 23 -22.95 -5.82 -9.84
CA LEU A 23 -22.87 -4.41 -10.17
C LEU A 23 -23.45 -4.07 -11.55
N GLU A 24 -24.01 -5.04 -12.24
CA GLU A 24 -24.71 -4.83 -13.51
C GLU A 24 -26.13 -4.28 -13.29
N GLY A 25 -26.75 -3.81 -14.35
CA GLY A 25 -28.13 -3.31 -14.32
C GLY A 25 -28.32 -2.00 -13.56
N LYS A 26 -29.59 -1.61 -13.35
CA LYS A 26 -29.95 -0.33 -12.69
C LYS A 26 -29.79 -0.36 -11.18
N ILE A 27 -30.02 -1.49 -10.55
CA ILE A 27 -29.85 -1.69 -9.11
C ILE A 27 -28.59 -2.53 -8.87
N LYS A 28 -27.65 -1.98 -8.14
CA LYS A 28 -26.42 -2.64 -7.73
C LYS A 28 -26.68 -3.39 -6.44
N ARG A 29 -26.12 -4.58 -6.31
CA ARG A 29 -26.25 -5.43 -5.13
C ARG A 29 -24.87 -5.80 -4.57
N VAL A 30 -24.70 -5.64 -3.26
CA VAL A 30 -23.51 -6.07 -2.52
C VAL A 30 -23.96 -7.04 -1.44
N VAL A 31 -23.42 -8.25 -1.46
CA VAL A 31 -23.75 -9.34 -0.53
C VAL A 31 -22.61 -9.50 0.46
N LEU A 32 -22.93 -9.58 1.76
CA LEU A 32 -21.98 -9.82 2.83
C LEU A 32 -21.84 -11.33 3.13
N GLU A 33 -20.75 -11.72 3.81
CA GLU A 33 -20.53 -13.10 4.26
C GLU A 33 -21.64 -13.58 5.24
N ASP A 34 -22.21 -12.68 6.02
CA ASP A 34 -23.31 -12.98 6.95
C ASP A 34 -24.70 -13.05 6.29
N GLY A 35 -24.77 -12.95 4.98
CA GLY A 35 -25.98 -13.06 4.18
C GLY A 35 -26.79 -11.76 4.05
N ARG A 36 -26.39 -10.65 4.70
CA ARG A 36 -27.03 -9.35 4.48
C ARG A 36 -26.73 -8.81 3.09
N GLU A 37 -27.71 -8.11 2.52
CA GLU A 37 -27.59 -7.50 1.20
C GLU A 37 -27.82 -6.00 1.26
N PHE A 38 -27.10 -5.27 0.41
CA PHE A 38 -27.30 -3.85 0.19
C PHE A 38 -27.62 -3.61 -1.27
N HIS A 39 -28.64 -2.81 -1.51
CA HIS A 39 -29.09 -2.43 -2.87
C HIS A 39 -28.98 -0.92 -3.03
N SER A 40 -28.47 -0.47 -4.17
CA SER A 40 -28.35 0.94 -4.49
C SER A 40 -28.40 1.16 -6.00
N ARG A 41 -28.69 2.40 -6.43
CA ARG A 41 -28.62 2.80 -7.85
C ARG A 41 -27.19 3.12 -8.27
N SER A 42 -26.31 3.45 -7.32
CA SER A 42 -24.91 3.78 -7.57
C SER A 42 -24.00 3.22 -6.48
N VAL A 43 -22.76 2.89 -6.85
CA VAL A 43 -21.70 2.41 -5.94
C VAL A 43 -20.40 3.16 -6.22
N ILE A 44 -19.70 3.55 -5.17
CA ILE A 44 -18.32 4.06 -5.26
C ILE A 44 -17.40 3.02 -4.60
N LEU A 45 -16.48 2.47 -5.36
CA LEU A 45 -15.50 1.48 -4.92
C LEU A 45 -14.21 2.18 -4.49
N SER A 46 -13.81 2.04 -3.23
CA SER A 46 -12.59 2.61 -2.68
C SER A 46 -11.87 1.65 -1.75
N PRO A 47 -11.55 0.41 -2.19
CA PRO A 47 -10.94 -0.60 -1.33
C PRO A 47 -9.46 -0.30 -1.01
N GLY A 48 -8.86 0.69 -1.67
CA GLY A 48 -7.45 1.02 -1.50
C GLY A 48 -6.52 -0.12 -1.95
N GLY A 49 -5.48 -0.38 -1.18
CA GLY A 49 -4.56 -1.50 -1.41
C GLY A 49 -3.67 -1.77 -0.21
N SER A 50 -2.80 -2.74 -0.36
CA SER A 50 -1.93 -3.24 0.70
C SER A 50 -0.47 -3.21 0.28
N PRO A 51 0.48 -3.06 1.21
CA PRO A 51 1.89 -3.25 0.92
C PRO A 51 2.13 -4.62 0.31
N ARG A 52 3.04 -4.70 -0.64
CA ARG A 52 3.46 -5.98 -1.22
C ARG A 52 4.41 -6.69 -0.27
N PRO A 53 4.09 -7.91 0.19
CA PRO A 53 5.02 -8.71 0.96
C PRO A 53 6.16 -9.23 0.05
N LEU A 54 7.31 -9.55 0.65
CA LEU A 54 8.45 -10.18 -0.06
C LEU A 54 8.20 -11.67 -0.32
N GLN A 55 7.35 -12.29 0.50
CA GLN A 55 7.03 -13.73 0.45
C GLN A 55 8.25 -14.63 0.69
N ILE A 56 9.16 -14.21 1.56
CA ILE A 56 10.34 -14.98 1.93
C ILE A 56 10.19 -15.61 3.32
N PRO A 57 10.95 -16.68 3.63
CA PRO A 57 10.89 -17.36 4.92
C PRO A 57 11.07 -16.41 6.11
N GLY A 58 10.21 -16.53 7.12
CA GLY A 58 10.22 -15.74 8.35
C GLY A 58 9.40 -14.46 8.29
N GLU A 59 8.97 -13.95 7.11
CA GLU A 59 8.26 -12.68 6.99
C GLU A 59 6.97 -12.64 7.85
N GLU A 60 6.08 -13.60 7.69
CA GLU A 60 4.84 -13.66 8.47
C GLU A 60 5.09 -13.90 9.98
N GLN A 61 6.15 -14.65 10.32
CA GLN A 61 6.51 -14.95 11.71
C GLN A 61 6.91 -13.69 12.46
N PHE A 62 7.69 -12.78 11.81
CA PHE A 62 8.23 -11.59 12.45
C PHE A 62 7.44 -10.32 12.14
N LYS A 63 6.33 -10.41 11.43
CA LYS A 63 5.41 -9.30 11.18
C LYS A 63 4.87 -8.72 12.49
N GLY A 64 5.15 -7.43 12.75
CA GLY A 64 4.87 -6.77 14.03
C GLY A 64 5.84 -7.15 15.17
N SER A 65 6.84 -8.01 14.91
CA SER A 65 7.88 -8.42 15.85
C SER A 65 9.29 -8.20 15.27
N GLY A 66 9.47 -7.05 14.58
CA GLY A 66 10.70 -6.64 13.91
C GLY A 66 10.49 -6.33 12.42
N ILE A 67 9.40 -6.81 11.79
CA ILE A 67 9.03 -6.42 10.42
C ILE A 67 7.83 -5.49 10.43
N SER A 68 7.96 -4.35 9.75
CA SER A 68 6.91 -3.35 9.56
C SER A 68 6.74 -2.96 8.10
N TYR A 69 5.57 -2.39 7.78
CA TYR A 69 5.22 -1.80 6.48
C TYR A 69 4.83 -0.31 6.61
N CYS A 70 5.09 0.30 7.78
CA CYS A 70 4.71 1.68 8.07
C CYS A 70 5.74 2.33 9.00
N ALA A 71 6.65 3.15 8.47
CA ALA A 71 7.64 3.84 9.29
C ALA A 71 7.00 4.85 10.26
N THR A 72 5.98 5.58 9.79
CA THR A 72 5.25 6.55 10.63
C THR A 72 4.52 5.88 11.80
N CYS A 73 4.11 4.60 11.65
CA CYS A 73 3.40 3.87 12.70
C CYS A 73 4.36 3.30 13.76
N ASP A 74 5.48 2.74 13.30
CA ASP A 74 6.32 1.85 14.10
C ASP A 74 7.76 2.37 14.29
N GLY A 75 8.15 3.46 13.62
CA GLY A 75 9.53 3.95 13.63
C GLY A 75 10.07 4.24 15.06
N GLU A 76 9.22 4.76 15.94
CA GLU A 76 9.60 5.08 17.33
C GLU A 76 10.07 3.85 18.13
N PHE A 77 9.55 2.65 17.84
CA PHE A 77 9.99 1.40 18.51
C PHE A 77 11.43 1.00 18.17
N PHE A 78 12.01 1.62 17.16
CA PHE A 78 13.39 1.38 16.70
C PHE A 78 14.33 2.52 17.05
N THR A 79 14.02 3.31 18.08
CA THR A 79 14.90 4.40 18.57
C THR A 79 16.24 3.83 19.04
N GLY A 80 17.36 4.37 18.47
CA GLY A 80 18.72 3.94 18.76
C GLY A 80 19.10 2.56 18.24
N LYS A 81 18.34 2.04 17.24
CA LYS A 81 18.52 0.72 16.65
C LYS A 81 18.95 0.81 15.18
N GLU A 82 19.47 -0.29 14.67
CA GLU A 82 19.75 -0.45 13.24
C GLU A 82 18.57 -1.08 12.52
N VAL A 83 18.15 -0.47 11.41
CA VAL A 83 17.04 -0.97 10.63
C VAL A 83 17.37 -1.07 9.14
N ILE A 84 16.70 -2.00 8.46
CA ILE A 84 16.73 -2.11 7.00
C ILE A 84 15.43 -1.53 6.43
N VAL A 85 15.55 -0.79 5.34
CA VAL A 85 14.46 -0.41 4.44
C VAL A 85 14.60 -1.18 3.14
N VAL A 86 13.58 -1.94 2.76
CA VAL A 86 13.56 -2.69 1.50
C VAL A 86 12.77 -1.93 0.46
N GLY A 87 13.43 -1.58 -0.64
CA GLY A 87 12.82 -0.90 -1.77
C GLY A 87 13.67 0.24 -2.34
N GLY A 88 13.29 0.74 -3.51
CA GLY A 88 14.02 1.82 -4.21
C GLY A 88 13.10 2.87 -4.84
N GLY A 89 11.82 2.87 -4.49
CA GLY A 89 10.84 3.87 -4.90
C GLY A 89 10.74 5.04 -3.93
N ASN A 90 9.87 6.02 -4.23
CA ASN A 90 9.66 7.21 -3.40
C ASN A 90 9.38 6.86 -1.94
N SER A 91 8.46 5.93 -1.68
CA SER A 91 8.12 5.53 -0.32
C SER A 91 9.34 5.02 0.45
N ALA A 92 10.19 4.19 -0.17
CA ALA A 92 11.40 3.68 0.49
C ALA A 92 12.37 4.81 0.86
N MET A 93 12.58 5.78 -0.05
CA MET A 93 13.48 6.91 0.20
C MET A 93 12.95 7.85 1.29
N GLU A 94 11.69 8.28 1.17
CA GLU A 94 11.05 9.20 2.10
C GLU A 94 10.94 8.60 3.51
N GLU A 95 10.52 7.32 3.60
CA GLU A 95 10.37 6.63 4.87
C GLU A 95 11.74 6.28 5.51
N ALA A 96 12.78 5.99 4.69
CA ALA A 96 14.13 5.80 5.20
C ALA A 96 14.67 7.10 5.85
N VAL A 97 14.46 8.26 5.19
CA VAL A 97 14.82 9.57 5.77
C VAL A 97 14.04 9.81 7.07
N ALA A 98 12.74 9.54 7.10
CA ALA A 98 11.91 9.70 8.30
C ALA A 98 12.40 8.81 9.46
N LEU A 99 12.78 7.56 9.16
CA LEU A 99 13.30 6.61 10.15
C LEU A 99 14.61 7.09 10.82
N THR A 100 15.44 7.89 10.14
CA THR A 100 16.67 8.42 10.76
C THR A 100 16.43 9.37 11.94
N THR A 101 15.17 9.81 12.12
CA THR A 101 14.76 10.56 13.33
C THR A 101 14.82 9.69 14.58
N TYR A 102 14.61 8.40 14.43
CA TYR A 102 14.56 7.42 15.51
C TYR A 102 15.78 6.49 15.49
N ALA A 103 16.01 5.84 14.36
CA ALA A 103 17.05 4.84 14.18
C ALA A 103 18.46 5.43 14.29
N GLU A 104 19.40 4.62 14.75
CA GLU A 104 20.83 4.95 14.73
C GLU A 104 21.37 4.86 13.30
N MET A 105 21.01 3.80 12.58
CA MET A 105 21.41 3.56 11.18
C MET A 105 20.25 2.96 10.40
N VAL A 106 20.10 3.39 9.14
CA VAL A 106 19.13 2.87 8.18
C VAL A 106 19.87 2.34 6.96
N THR A 107 19.75 1.05 6.67
CA THR A 107 20.33 0.44 5.46
C THR A 107 19.23 0.26 4.41
N ILE A 108 19.31 0.96 3.28
CA ILE A 108 18.38 0.73 2.15
C ILE A 108 18.89 -0.43 1.31
N VAL A 109 18.10 -1.49 1.20
CA VAL A 109 18.38 -2.67 0.34
C VAL A 109 17.50 -2.59 -0.89
N HIS A 110 18.12 -2.62 -2.08
CA HIS A 110 17.42 -2.50 -3.35
C HIS A 110 17.94 -3.48 -4.39
N GLN A 111 17.02 -4.11 -5.13
CA GLN A 111 17.33 -5.18 -6.12
C GLN A 111 17.99 -4.67 -7.40
N PHE A 112 17.89 -3.38 -7.74
CA PHE A 112 18.46 -2.81 -8.96
C PHE A 112 19.73 -1.99 -8.67
N ASP A 113 20.45 -1.63 -9.73
CA ASP A 113 21.62 -0.75 -9.72
C ASP A 113 21.24 0.74 -9.69
N HIS A 114 19.94 1.06 -9.82
CA HIS A 114 19.38 2.42 -9.85
C HIS A 114 18.09 2.51 -9.05
N PHE A 115 17.77 3.70 -8.52
CA PHE A 115 16.54 3.96 -7.81
C PHE A 115 15.39 4.35 -8.75
N GLN A 116 14.17 4.01 -8.35
CA GLN A 116 12.92 4.32 -9.06
C GLN A 116 12.16 5.48 -8.39
N ALA A 117 12.86 6.27 -7.57
CA ALA A 117 12.34 7.41 -6.84
C ALA A 117 12.58 8.73 -7.60
N PHE A 118 11.92 9.80 -7.17
CA PHE A 118 12.23 11.15 -7.63
C PHE A 118 13.64 11.55 -7.18
N GLN A 119 14.35 12.31 -8.02
CA GLN A 119 15.73 12.73 -7.76
C GLN A 119 15.87 13.43 -6.39
N HIS A 120 14.93 14.30 -6.04
CA HIS A 120 14.93 14.99 -4.76
C HIS A 120 14.93 14.01 -3.54
N ALA A 121 14.11 12.96 -3.58
CA ALA A 121 14.06 11.97 -2.51
C ALA A 121 15.36 11.15 -2.42
N ILE A 122 15.95 10.83 -3.57
CA ILE A 122 17.25 10.15 -3.67
C ILE A 122 18.35 11.04 -3.06
N ASP A 123 18.38 12.33 -3.41
CA ASP A 123 19.38 13.27 -2.94
C ASP A 123 19.28 13.48 -1.42
N GLN A 124 18.07 13.60 -0.88
CA GLN A 124 17.84 13.68 0.57
C GLN A 124 18.36 12.43 1.30
N ALA A 125 18.09 11.23 0.78
CA ALA A 125 18.57 10.00 1.36
C ALA A 125 20.11 9.91 1.29
N LYS A 126 20.73 10.28 0.15
CA LYS A 126 22.19 10.26 -0.03
C LYS A 126 22.95 11.28 0.84
N MET A 127 22.34 12.42 1.14
CA MET A 127 22.94 13.44 2.01
C MET A 127 22.84 13.09 3.51
N ASN A 128 22.04 12.10 3.87
CA ASN A 128 21.85 11.71 5.26
C ASN A 128 22.92 10.71 5.70
N SER A 129 23.78 11.11 6.63
CA SER A 129 24.90 10.30 7.12
C SER A 129 24.48 9.02 7.89
N LYS A 130 23.20 8.90 8.26
CA LYS A 130 22.64 7.70 8.88
C LYS A 130 22.07 6.71 7.87
N ILE A 131 22.19 6.97 6.56
CA ILE A 131 21.63 6.08 5.52
C ILE A 131 22.78 5.44 4.74
N GLU A 132 22.76 4.11 4.69
CA GLU A 132 23.62 3.28 3.86
C GLU A 132 22.79 2.63 2.74
N PHE A 133 23.47 2.29 1.64
CA PHE A 133 22.83 1.69 0.47
C PHE A 133 23.45 0.34 0.13
N VAL A 134 22.64 -0.69 -0.02
CA VAL A 134 23.00 -2.01 -0.48
C VAL A 134 22.20 -2.27 -1.76
N MET A 135 22.83 -1.96 -2.89
CA MET A 135 22.22 -2.08 -4.22
C MET A 135 22.36 -3.50 -4.76
N GLU A 136 21.62 -3.79 -5.83
CA GLU A 136 21.63 -5.08 -6.53
C GLU A 136 21.51 -6.28 -5.59
N SER A 137 20.73 -6.10 -4.50
CA SER A 137 20.63 -7.06 -3.42
C SER A 137 19.19 -7.26 -2.96
N GLU A 138 18.88 -8.48 -2.53
CA GLU A 138 17.58 -8.84 -1.98
C GLU A 138 17.74 -9.55 -0.63
N LEU A 139 16.73 -9.41 0.23
CA LEU A 139 16.60 -10.24 1.41
C LEU A 139 16.11 -11.64 1.00
N ARG A 140 16.64 -12.67 1.64
CA ARG A 140 16.28 -14.08 1.40
C ARG A 140 15.59 -14.75 2.57
N THR A 141 15.95 -14.39 3.80
CA THR A 141 15.34 -14.97 5.01
C THR A 141 15.32 -13.95 6.14
N PHE A 142 14.38 -14.14 7.03
CA PHE A 142 14.31 -13.50 8.32
C PHE A 142 14.47 -14.54 9.42
N SER A 143 15.29 -14.28 10.43
CA SER A 143 15.53 -15.21 11.56
C SER A 143 15.63 -14.48 12.89
N GLY A 144 15.35 -15.22 13.97
CA GLY A 144 15.36 -14.71 15.33
C GLY A 144 14.63 -15.62 16.31
N ASN A 145 14.59 -15.20 17.56
CA ASN A 145 13.92 -15.92 18.63
C ASN A 145 12.79 -15.06 19.23
N GLY A 146 11.56 -15.24 18.70
CA GLY A 146 10.38 -14.45 19.10
C GLY A 146 10.34 -13.03 18.51
N VAL A 147 11.49 -12.42 18.27
CA VAL A 147 11.67 -11.14 17.56
C VAL A 147 12.72 -11.31 16.46
N LEU A 148 12.66 -10.47 15.44
CA LEU A 148 13.65 -10.45 14.37
C LEU A 148 15.03 -10.08 14.94
N GLN A 149 16.07 -10.81 14.53
CA GLN A 149 17.46 -10.59 14.98
C GLN A 149 18.46 -10.59 13.83
N GLU A 150 18.14 -11.30 12.73
CA GLU A 150 19.06 -11.46 11.61
C GLU A 150 18.29 -11.53 10.29
N VAL A 151 18.89 -11.04 9.22
CA VAL A 151 18.46 -11.24 7.85
C VAL A 151 19.58 -11.86 7.03
N SER A 152 19.23 -12.69 6.03
CA SER A 152 20.17 -13.03 4.99
C SER A 152 19.92 -12.18 3.75
N LEU A 153 21.01 -11.74 3.12
CA LEU A 153 21.02 -10.96 1.87
C LEU A 153 21.73 -11.76 0.78
N GLU A 154 21.27 -11.58 -0.44
CA GLU A 154 21.96 -12.06 -1.63
C GLU A 154 22.27 -10.88 -2.56
N HIS A 155 23.53 -10.76 -2.96
CA HIS A 155 23.94 -9.84 -4.03
C HIS A 155 23.68 -10.51 -5.37
N LEU A 156 22.70 -9.99 -6.11
CA LEU A 156 22.12 -10.63 -7.30
C LEU A 156 23.15 -10.92 -8.43
N PRO A 157 24.05 -9.98 -8.79
CA PRO A 157 25.01 -10.21 -9.87
C PRO A 157 26.01 -11.35 -9.61
N THR A 158 26.31 -11.61 -8.32
CA THR A 158 27.34 -12.62 -7.97
C THR A 158 26.76 -13.86 -7.30
N GLY A 159 25.49 -13.83 -6.87
CA GLY A 159 24.86 -14.88 -6.07
C GLY A 159 25.47 -15.03 -4.66
N LYS A 160 26.34 -14.10 -4.25
CA LYS A 160 26.98 -14.16 -2.93
C LYS A 160 25.98 -13.84 -1.85
N THR A 161 25.85 -14.72 -0.87
CA THR A 161 25.00 -14.52 0.31
C THR A 161 25.81 -14.03 1.51
N SER A 162 25.16 -13.24 2.37
CA SER A 162 25.70 -12.76 3.63
C SER A 162 24.59 -12.64 4.67
N SER A 163 24.92 -12.72 5.94
CA SER A 163 24.00 -12.42 7.06
C SER A 163 24.33 -11.08 7.68
N LYS A 164 23.29 -10.36 8.15
CA LYS A 164 23.41 -9.13 8.92
C LYS A 164 22.47 -9.21 10.12
N ASN A 165 23.03 -8.97 11.33
CA ASN A 165 22.22 -8.75 12.51
C ASN A 165 21.49 -7.41 12.36
N ILE A 166 20.21 -7.36 12.74
CA ILE A 166 19.36 -6.19 12.56
C ILE A 166 18.23 -6.19 13.59
N ASP A 167 17.82 -5.02 14.03
CA ASP A 167 16.71 -4.86 14.97
C ASP A 167 15.35 -4.79 14.30
N GLY A 168 15.31 -4.34 13.03
CA GLY A 168 14.06 -4.19 12.30
C GLY A 168 14.20 -4.09 10.80
N VAL A 169 13.10 -4.41 10.11
CA VAL A 169 12.99 -4.29 8.66
C VAL A 169 11.68 -3.62 8.29
N PHE A 170 11.77 -2.59 7.46
CA PHE A 170 10.64 -1.87 6.89
C PHE A 170 10.53 -2.20 5.40
N ILE A 171 9.38 -2.75 4.97
CA ILE A 171 9.21 -3.26 3.61
C ILE A 171 8.38 -2.29 2.78
N PHE A 172 9.02 -1.67 1.76
CA PHE A 172 8.39 -0.78 0.78
C PHE A 172 8.61 -1.29 -0.66
N ALA A 173 8.38 -2.59 -0.87
CA ALA A 173 8.61 -3.30 -2.12
C ALA A 173 7.44 -3.17 -3.13
N GLY A 174 6.58 -2.19 -2.95
CA GLY A 174 5.46 -1.90 -3.83
C GLY A 174 4.10 -2.04 -3.16
N TYR A 175 3.05 -1.97 -3.99
CA TYR A 175 1.67 -1.85 -3.56
C TYR A 175 0.77 -2.77 -4.39
N ILE A 176 -0.18 -3.43 -3.75
CA ILE A 176 -1.16 -4.32 -4.38
C ILE A 176 -2.54 -3.72 -4.17
N PRO A 177 -3.28 -3.35 -5.23
CA PRO A 177 -4.66 -2.90 -5.09
C PRO A 177 -5.55 -4.01 -4.51
N ASN A 178 -6.45 -3.65 -3.61
CA ASN A 178 -7.40 -4.59 -2.98
C ASN A 178 -8.62 -4.81 -3.90
N THR A 179 -8.38 -5.29 -5.12
CA THR A 179 -9.35 -5.41 -6.21
C THR A 179 -9.57 -6.85 -6.67
N ALA A 180 -9.02 -7.83 -5.95
CA ALA A 180 -9.11 -9.24 -6.33
C ALA A 180 -10.57 -9.69 -6.55
N ASP A 181 -11.48 -9.27 -5.66
CA ASP A 181 -12.92 -9.60 -5.69
C ASP A 181 -13.69 -8.88 -6.81
N LEU A 182 -13.04 -7.93 -7.50
CA LEU A 182 -13.61 -7.16 -8.61
C LEU A 182 -13.17 -7.68 -9.98
N LYS A 183 -12.29 -8.70 -10.00
CA LYS A 183 -11.79 -9.30 -11.24
C LYS A 183 -12.93 -10.01 -11.99
N GLY A 184 -13.07 -9.66 -13.26
CA GLY A 184 -14.16 -10.18 -14.09
C GLY A 184 -15.49 -9.44 -13.93
N ILE A 185 -15.63 -8.52 -12.97
CA ILE A 185 -16.82 -7.69 -12.76
C ILE A 185 -16.65 -6.32 -13.41
N ILE A 186 -15.49 -5.67 -13.20
CA ILE A 186 -15.13 -4.38 -13.81
C ILE A 186 -13.80 -4.47 -14.55
N LYS A 187 -13.52 -3.53 -15.44
CA LYS A 187 -12.25 -3.50 -16.17
C LYS A 187 -11.11 -3.10 -15.24
N LEU A 188 -10.08 -3.96 -15.19
CA LEU A 188 -8.82 -3.74 -14.50
C LEU A 188 -7.69 -3.70 -15.53
N ASN A 189 -6.58 -3.02 -15.19
CA ASN A 189 -5.35 -3.11 -15.97
C ASN A 189 -4.49 -4.33 -15.57
N GLU A 190 -3.33 -4.49 -16.18
CA GLU A 190 -2.38 -5.58 -15.90
C GLU A 190 -1.86 -5.62 -14.45
N ARG A 191 -1.92 -4.47 -13.75
CA ARG A 191 -1.55 -4.35 -12.33
C ARG A 191 -2.73 -4.54 -11.38
N ASN A 192 -3.89 -4.97 -11.90
CA ASN A 192 -5.16 -5.10 -11.18
C ASN A 192 -5.71 -3.76 -10.64
N GLU A 193 -5.31 -2.62 -11.19
CA GLU A 193 -5.87 -1.33 -10.84
C GLU A 193 -7.17 -1.09 -11.63
N ILE A 194 -8.17 -0.48 -10.97
CA ILE A 194 -9.46 -0.18 -11.61
C ILE A 194 -9.26 0.91 -12.68
N LEU A 195 -9.73 0.65 -13.89
CA LEU A 195 -9.75 1.65 -14.96
C LEU A 195 -10.95 2.58 -14.78
N VAL A 196 -10.68 3.88 -14.73
CA VAL A 196 -11.69 4.94 -14.63
C VAL A 196 -11.42 6.04 -15.63
N ASP A 197 -12.46 6.79 -15.99
CA ASP A 197 -12.34 8.04 -16.75
C ASP A 197 -12.07 9.25 -15.84
N GLN A 198 -12.11 10.46 -16.42
CA GLN A 198 -11.87 11.71 -15.67
C GLN A 198 -12.96 12.00 -14.62
N ASP A 199 -14.13 11.42 -14.77
CA ASP A 199 -15.26 11.52 -13.84
C ASP A 199 -15.29 10.38 -12.83
N MET A 200 -14.22 9.60 -12.73
CA MET A 200 -14.12 8.41 -11.86
C MET A 200 -15.14 7.30 -12.20
N LYS A 201 -15.73 7.30 -13.42
CA LYS A 201 -16.63 6.25 -13.89
C LYS A 201 -15.84 5.02 -14.27
N THR A 202 -16.31 3.85 -13.83
CA THR A 202 -15.76 2.54 -14.23
C THR A 202 -16.36 2.07 -15.55
N SER A 203 -16.05 0.84 -15.95
CA SER A 203 -16.67 0.20 -17.12
C SER A 203 -18.17 -0.09 -16.98
N LEU A 204 -18.73 0.01 -15.78
CA LEU A 204 -20.15 -0.24 -15.50
C LEU A 204 -20.89 1.06 -15.19
N PRO A 205 -22.04 1.34 -15.85
CA PRO A 205 -22.86 2.52 -15.55
C PRO A 205 -23.29 2.57 -14.08
N GLY A 206 -23.15 3.72 -13.43
CA GLY A 206 -23.49 3.92 -12.01
C GLY A 206 -22.50 3.32 -11.02
N VAL A 207 -21.36 2.78 -11.49
CA VAL A 207 -20.27 2.29 -10.66
C VAL A 207 -19.06 3.20 -10.86
N PHE A 208 -18.55 3.74 -9.78
CA PHE A 208 -17.42 4.65 -9.71
C PHE A 208 -16.31 4.03 -8.88
N ALA A 209 -15.07 4.48 -9.06
CA ALA A 209 -13.97 4.08 -8.19
C ALA A 209 -13.06 5.27 -7.88
N ALA A 210 -12.43 5.24 -6.68
CA ALA A 210 -11.61 6.35 -6.20
C ALA A 210 -10.48 5.88 -5.29
N GLY A 211 -9.42 6.67 -5.19
CA GLY A 211 -8.29 6.42 -4.30
C GLY A 211 -7.26 5.48 -4.91
N ASP A 212 -6.50 4.83 -4.06
CA ASP A 212 -5.29 4.12 -4.49
C ASP A 212 -5.52 2.82 -5.26
N CYS A 213 -6.76 2.35 -5.32
CA CYS A 213 -7.15 1.18 -6.11
C CYS A 213 -7.31 1.44 -7.61
N ILE A 214 -7.39 2.71 -8.05
CA ILE A 214 -7.54 3.07 -9.46
C ILE A 214 -6.19 3.22 -10.16
N GLN A 215 -6.19 3.15 -11.49
CA GLN A 215 -5.01 3.46 -12.30
C GLN A 215 -4.61 4.92 -12.15
N LYS A 216 -3.50 5.19 -11.48
CA LYS A 216 -2.96 6.53 -11.27
C LYS A 216 -1.46 6.50 -11.01
N LYS A 217 -0.80 7.64 -11.28
CA LYS A 217 0.65 7.77 -11.10
C LYS A 217 1.03 8.00 -9.63
N TYR A 218 0.26 8.82 -8.92
CA TYR A 218 0.58 9.25 -7.56
C TYR A 218 -0.47 8.73 -6.57
N ARG A 219 -0.01 8.06 -5.51
CA ARG A 219 -0.83 7.53 -4.41
C ARG A 219 -0.51 8.32 -3.15
N GLN A 220 -1.29 9.37 -2.92
CA GLN A 220 -1.18 10.27 -1.78
C GLN A 220 -2.58 10.51 -1.20
N VAL A 221 -2.66 10.80 0.10
CA VAL A 221 -3.94 11.10 0.77
C VAL A 221 -4.71 12.19 0.03
N THR A 222 -4.02 13.26 -0.41
CA THR A 222 -4.63 14.37 -1.13
C THR A 222 -5.22 13.94 -2.48
N THR A 223 -4.52 13.08 -3.24
CA THR A 223 -5.04 12.57 -4.51
C THR A 223 -6.22 11.62 -4.29
N ALA A 224 -6.19 10.79 -3.26
CA ALA A 224 -7.30 9.89 -2.92
C ALA A 224 -8.56 10.68 -2.49
N VAL A 225 -8.39 11.78 -1.73
CA VAL A 225 -9.50 12.69 -1.36
C VAL A 225 -10.07 13.38 -2.59
N ALA A 226 -9.22 13.85 -3.51
CA ALA A 226 -9.68 14.48 -4.76
C ALA A 226 -10.49 13.51 -5.62
N ASP A 227 -10.01 12.28 -5.82
CA ASP A 227 -10.74 11.24 -6.54
C ASP A 227 -12.11 10.96 -5.90
N GLY A 228 -12.14 10.82 -4.56
CA GLY A 228 -13.38 10.61 -3.80
C GLY A 228 -14.39 11.76 -3.98
N THR A 229 -13.90 13.00 -4.06
CA THR A 229 -14.74 14.17 -4.34
C THR A 229 -15.33 14.08 -5.75
N ILE A 230 -14.51 13.83 -6.76
CA ILE A 230 -14.97 13.69 -8.16
C ILE A 230 -15.99 12.54 -8.26
N ALA A 231 -15.65 11.35 -7.72
CA ALA A 231 -16.55 10.20 -7.75
C ALA A 231 -17.92 10.49 -7.11
N SER A 232 -17.94 11.23 -5.99
CA SER A 232 -19.19 11.56 -5.30
C SER A 232 -20.06 12.54 -6.09
N LEU A 233 -19.45 13.54 -6.73
CA LEU A 233 -20.16 14.48 -7.60
C LEU A 233 -20.71 13.79 -8.84
N SER A 234 -19.93 12.95 -9.50
CA SER A 234 -20.33 12.16 -10.66
C SER A 234 -21.44 11.15 -10.32
N ALA A 235 -21.37 10.49 -9.17
CA ALA A 235 -22.43 9.63 -8.69
C ALA A 235 -23.75 10.40 -8.43
N THR A 236 -23.64 11.62 -7.89
CA THR A 236 -24.80 12.48 -7.65
C THR A 236 -25.45 12.90 -8.96
N GLU A 237 -24.69 13.27 -9.97
CA GLU A 237 -25.18 13.58 -11.31
C GLU A 237 -25.89 12.39 -11.95
N TYR A 238 -25.26 11.20 -11.91
CA TYR A 238 -25.84 9.95 -12.39
C TYR A 238 -27.19 9.61 -11.74
N LEU A 239 -27.34 9.90 -10.43
CA LEU A 239 -28.61 9.62 -9.72
C LEU A 239 -29.73 10.59 -10.06
N ARG A 240 -29.43 11.75 -10.67
CA ARG A 240 -30.40 12.76 -11.12
C ARG A 240 -30.88 12.54 -12.55
N SER A 241 -30.08 11.82 -13.35
CA SER A 241 -30.46 11.40 -14.71
C SER A 241 -31.35 10.15 -14.66
#